data_31adf7a693838f425f693185ccc97b45
#
_entry.id   31adf7a693838f425f693185ccc97b45
#
_cell.length_a   1.000
_cell.length_b   1.000
_cell.length_c   1.000
_cell.angle_alpha   90.00
_cell.angle_beta   90.00
_cell.angle_gamma   90.00
#
_symmetry.space_group_name_H-M   'P 1'
#
loop_
_entity.id
_entity.type
_entity.pdbx_description
1 polymer ?
#
loop_
_entity_poly.entity_id
_entity_poly.type
_entity_poly.pdbx_seq_one_letter_code
_entity_poly.pdbx_strand_id
1 'polypeptide(L)'
;MYSEYTQNIYDGLKQKGKKVNIFEELSQFYDAYVTEQYNYGGYPGEISEPDLPDELIEKAAEFTDNAIITISRFSREEFDCKNDTDDSYYYLSVPEQKMVDAVCKNFKHITVLLNTGSIVDTAWFADNAGIESAMFIWQGGMEGGCAAADVLTGEVCPSGKLADTCVSSLDDYISTAGFYESDDYVQYVDDVF
;
A
#
# COMPACT_ATOMS: atom_id res chain seq x y z
N MET A 1 10.75 -13.81 14.95
CA MET A 1 9.88 -13.67 16.16
C MET A 1 8.46 -13.78 15.65
N TYR A 2 7.70 -14.78 16.09
CA TYR A 2 6.29 -14.90 15.72
C TYR A 2 5.49 -14.00 16.64
N SER A 3 4.64 -13.12 16.06
CA SER A 3 3.66 -12.37 16.84
C SER A 3 2.52 -13.30 17.27
N GLU A 4 1.99 -13.11 18.47
CA GLU A 4 0.82 -13.87 18.94
C GLU A 4 -0.44 -13.51 18.15
N TYR A 5 -0.50 -12.28 17.63
CA TYR A 5 -1.60 -11.75 16.80
C TYR A 5 -1.11 -10.56 15.97
N THR A 6 -1.91 -10.16 15.00
CA THR A 6 -1.76 -8.90 14.27
C THR A 6 -3.14 -8.29 14.06
N GLN A 7 -3.22 -6.95 14.14
CA GLN A 7 -4.42 -6.20 13.83
C GLN A 7 -4.21 -5.47 12.51
N ASN A 8 -4.95 -5.81 11.48
CA ASN A 8 -4.94 -5.11 10.22
C ASN A 8 -5.83 -3.84 10.28
N ILE A 9 -5.86 -3.06 9.21
CA ILE A 9 -6.63 -1.81 9.14
C ILE A 9 -8.13 -2.05 9.31
N TYR A 10 -8.66 -3.13 8.72
CA TYR A 10 -10.06 -3.52 8.87
C TYR A 10 -10.39 -3.82 10.34
N ASP A 11 -9.53 -4.58 11.04
CA ASP A 11 -9.71 -4.88 12.47
C ASP A 11 -9.71 -3.61 13.30
N GLY A 12 -8.78 -2.69 13.02
CA GLY A 12 -8.69 -1.40 13.69
C GLY A 12 -9.93 -0.54 13.47
N LEU A 13 -10.43 -0.44 12.24
CA LEU A 13 -11.66 0.29 11.92
C LEU A 13 -12.89 -0.35 12.56
N LYS A 14 -12.96 -1.68 12.59
CA LYS A 14 -14.06 -2.41 13.22
C LYS A 14 -14.16 -2.17 14.73
N GLN A 15 -13.02 -1.99 15.40
CA GLN A 15 -12.97 -1.62 16.83
C GLN A 15 -13.56 -0.25 17.12
N LYS A 16 -13.69 0.65 16.11
CA LYS A 16 -14.35 1.96 16.27
C LYS A 16 -15.87 1.86 16.43
N GLY A 17 -16.44 0.69 16.22
CA GLY A 17 -17.84 0.37 16.47
C GLY A 17 -18.78 1.26 15.65
N LYS A 18 -19.74 1.91 16.30
CA LYS A 18 -20.76 2.72 15.62
C LYS A 18 -20.25 3.98 14.93
N LYS A 19 -18.98 4.36 15.12
CA LYS A 19 -18.39 5.51 14.45
C LYS A 19 -18.02 5.25 12.99
N VAL A 20 -17.80 3.98 12.63
CA VAL A 20 -17.37 3.56 11.30
C VAL A 20 -18.30 2.44 10.82
N ASN A 21 -18.85 2.61 9.63
CA ASN A 21 -19.55 1.54 8.92
C ASN A 21 -18.66 1.02 7.81
N ILE A 22 -18.46 -0.27 7.75
CA ILE A 22 -17.58 -0.93 6.77
C ILE A 22 -18.43 -1.76 5.83
N PHE A 23 -18.11 -1.74 4.54
CA PHE A 23 -18.69 -2.63 3.54
C PHE A 23 -18.04 -4.01 3.66
N GLU A 24 -18.68 -4.89 4.38
CA GLU A 24 -18.14 -6.19 4.80
C GLU A 24 -17.88 -7.16 3.62
N GLU A 25 -18.67 -7.06 2.52
CA GLU A 25 -18.54 -7.96 1.37
C GLU A 25 -17.14 -7.85 0.72
N LEU A 26 -16.57 -6.63 0.70
CA LEU A 26 -15.22 -6.41 0.16
C LEU A 26 -14.15 -7.09 1.03
N SER A 27 -14.25 -6.97 2.35
CA SER A 27 -13.33 -7.64 3.27
C SER A 27 -13.41 -9.16 3.13
N GLN A 28 -14.62 -9.70 3.03
CA GLN A 28 -14.82 -11.14 2.83
C GLN A 28 -14.25 -11.63 1.49
N PHE A 29 -14.34 -10.83 0.44
CA PHE A 29 -13.73 -11.13 -0.85
C PHE A 29 -12.21 -11.26 -0.74
N TYR A 30 -11.53 -10.27 -0.11
CA TYR A 30 -10.09 -10.31 0.08
C TYR A 30 -9.65 -11.46 0.99
N ASP A 31 -10.37 -11.72 2.09
CA ASP A 31 -10.08 -12.83 3.00
C ASP A 31 -10.16 -14.20 2.29
N ALA A 32 -11.18 -14.37 1.45
CA ALA A 32 -11.34 -15.59 0.66
C ALA A 32 -10.20 -15.75 -0.35
N TYR A 33 -9.88 -14.67 -1.08
CA TYR A 33 -8.79 -14.65 -2.06
C TYR A 33 -7.44 -14.99 -1.42
N VAL A 34 -7.07 -14.31 -0.35
CA VAL A 34 -5.80 -14.53 0.34
C VAL A 34 -5.72 -15.94 0.91
N THR A 35 -6.81 -16.45 1.49
CA THR A 35 -6.89 -17.83 1.99
C THR A 35 -6.65 -18.83 0.87
N GLU A 36 -7.23 -18.61 -0.30
CA GLU A 36 -7.03 -19.45 -1.47
C GLU A 36 -5.57 -19.43 -1.93
N GLN A 37 -4.96 -18.24 -2.03
CA GLN A 37 -3.55 -18.11 -2.43
C GLN A 37 -2.61 -18.84 -1.46
N TYR A 38 -2.83 -18.74 -0.16
CA TYR A 38 -2.04 -19.49 0.84
C TYR A 38 -2.19 -21.00 0.70
N ASN A 39 -3.38 -21.50 0.37
CA ASN A 39 -3.60 -22.92 0.11
C ASN A 39 -2.84 -23.42 -1.12
N TYR A 40 -2.56 -22.56 -2.09
CA TYR A 40 -1.71 -22.85 -3.26
C TYR A 40 -0.22 -22.60 -3.01
N GLY A 41 0.18 -22.27 -1.78
CA GLY A 41 1.59 -22.08 -1.41
C GLY A 41 2.12 -20.65 -1.61
N GLY A 42 1.23 -19.67 -1.77
CA GLY A 42 1.61 -18.26 -1.79
C GLY A 42 2.23 -17.80 -0.47
N TYR A 43 3.12 -16.83 -0.56
CA TYR A 43 3.77 -16.21 0.59
C TYR A 43 3.31 -14.76 0.78
N PRO A 44 3.32 -14.24 2.02
CA PRO A 44 3.11 -12.83 2.26
C PRO A 44 4.06 -11.98 1.40
N GLY A 45 3.52 -10.99 0.69
CA GLY A 45 4.28 -10.12 -0.20
C GLY A 45 4.49 -10.64 -1.63
N GLU A 46 4.09 -11.87 -1.93
CA GLU A 46 4.12 -12.45 -3.28
C GLU A 46 2.72 -12.64 -3.88
N ILE A 47 1.69 -12.37 -3.07
CA ILE A 47 0.30 -12.47 -3.53
C ILE A 47 -0.04 -11.19 -4.29
N SER A 48 -0.39 -11.36 -5.57
CA SER A 48 -0.80 -10.25 -6.43
C SER A 48 -2.15 -9.68 -6.01
N GLU A 49 -2.40 -8.42 -6.33
CA GLU A 49 -3.72 -7.81 -6.18
C GLU A 49 -4.76 -8.56 -7.03
N PRO A 50 -5.93 -8.93 -6.49
CA PRO A 50 -6.97 -9.61 -7.26
C PRO A 50 -7.68 -8.66 -8.23
N ASP A 51 -8.18 -9.21 -9.32
CA ASP A 51 -9.15 -8.50 -10.15
C ASP A 51 -10.48 -8.34 -9.37
N LEU A 52 -10.84 -7.09 -9.07
CA LEU A 52 -12.09 -6.78 -8.37
C LEU A 52 -13.30 -6.92 -9.32
N PRO A 53 -14.34 -7.68 -8.95
CA PRO A 53 -15.58 -7.73 -9.73
C PRO A 53 -16.27 -6.36 -9.80
N ASP A 54 -16.66 -5.92 -10.99
CA ASP A 54 -17.36 -4.63 -11.17
C ASP A 54 -18.60 -4.52 -10.29
N GLU A 55 -19.39 -5.59 -10.17
CA GLU A 55 -20.58 -5.62 -9.30
C GLU A 55 -20.25 -5.37 -7.81
N LEU A 56 -19.09 -5.85 -7.34
CA LEU A 56 -18.65 -5.64 -5.96
C LEU A 56 -18.28 -4.17 -5.72
N ILE A 57 -17.59 -3.57 -6.70
CA ILE A 57 -17.20 -2.14 -6.65
C ILE A 57 -18.44 -1.26 -6.69
N GLU A 58 -19.40 -1.55 -7.57
CA GLU A 58 -20.68 -0.81 -7.68
C GLU A 58 -21.45 -0.85 -6.36
N LYS A 59 -21.60 -2.02 -5.75
CA LYS A 59 -22.25 -2.17 -4.43
C LYS A 59 -21.52 -1.39 -3.33
N ALA A 60 -20.19 -1.42 -3.34
CA ALA A 60 -19.41 -0.66 -2.37
C ALA A 60 -19.60 0.86 -2.55
N ALA A 61 -19.65 1.35 -3.79
CA ALA A 61 -19.90 2.76 -4.11
C ALA A 61 -21.35 3.20 -3.80
N GLU A 62 -22.33 2.30 -3.89
CA GLU A 62 -23.69 2.55 -3.40
C GLU A 62 -23.75 2.65 -1.86
N PHE A 63 -22.88 1.92 -1.16
CA PHE A 63 -22.81 1.92 0.29
C PHE A 63 -22.15 3.17 0.85
N THR A 64 -21.09 3.68 0.20
CA THR A 64 -20.31 4.82 0.68
C THR A 64 -19.60 5.57 -0.45
N ASP A 65 -19.42 6.88 -0.28
CA ASP A 65 -18.59 7.71 -1.17
C ASP A 65 -17.08 7.65 -0.82
N ASN A 66 -16.69 6.99 0.29
CA ASN A 66 -15.33 6.96 0.81
C ASN A 66 -14.65 5.62 0.50
N ALA A 67 -13.41 5.68 0.03
CA ALA A 67 -12.58 4.50 -0.16
C ALA A 67 -11.20 4.68 0.49
N ILE A 68 -10.63 3.58 0.95
CA ILE A 68 -9.26 3.50 1.43
C ILE A 68 -8.52 2.51 0.53
N ILE A 69 -7.50 2.99 -0.16
CA ILE A 69 -6.57 2.16 -0.91
C ILE A 69 -5.37 1.88 -0.03
N THR A 70 -5.03 0.61 0.16
CA THR A 70 -3.81 0.23 0.87
C THR A 70 -2.83 -0.42 -0.09
N ILE A 71 -1.66 0.18 -0.26
CA ILE A 71 -0.56 -0.41 -1.01
C ILE A 71 0.47 -0.92 -0.02
N SER A 72 0.77 -2.20 -0.11
CA SER A 72 1.72 -2.86 0.77
C SER A 72 2.94 -3.32 -0.01
N ARG A 73 4.12 -3.17 0.62
CA ARG A 73 5.37 -3.70 0.09
C ARG A 73 6.05 -4.49 1.19
N PHE A 74 6.36 -5.71 0.86
CA PHE A 74 7.11 -6.60 1.74
C PHE A 74 8.60 -6.46 1.42
N SER A 75 9.39 -6.09 2.41
CA SER A 75 10.85 -6.12 2.30
C SER A 75 11.43 -7.04 3.35
N ARG A 76 12.45 -7.78 3.00
CA ARG A 76 13.18 -8.66 3.91
C ARG A 76 14.67 -8.58 3.61
N GLU A 77 15.47 -9.07 4.53
CA GLU A 77 16.92 -9.20 4.37
C GLU A 77 17.26 -9.99 3.08
N GLU A 78 18.24 -9.54 2.34
CA GLU A 78 18.69 -10.11 1.06
C GLU A 78 17.69 -9.97 -0.11
N PHE A 79 16.70 -9.09 0.01
CA PHE A 79 15.75 -8.79 -1.05
C PHE A 79 15.83 -7.32 -1.45
N ASP A 80 16.53 -7.07 -2.55
CA ASP A 80 16.56 -5.75 -3.15
C ASP A 80 15.26 -5.44 -3.89
N CYS A 81 14.88 -4.17 -3.86
CA CYS A 81 13.73 -3.68 -4.62
C CYS A 81 14.05 -3.74 -6.11
N LYS A 82 13.31 -4.54 -6.85
CA LYS A 82 13.43 -4.58 -8.31
C LYS A 82 12.75 -3.36 -8.92
N ASN A 83 13.34 -2.82 -9.97
CA ASN A 83 12.86 -1.62 -10.68
C ASN A 83 12.20 -1.94 -12.01
N ASP A 84 12.00 -3.20 -12.36
CA ASP A 84 11.33 -3.51 -13.61
C ASP A 84 9.81 -3.30 -13.45
N THR A 85 9.14 -2.93 -14.53
CA THR A 85 7.75 -2.46 -14.53
C THR A 85 6.73 -3.56 -14.26
N ASP A 86 7.12 -4.82 -14.41
CA ASP A 86 6.18 -5.93 -14.28
C ASP A 86 6.17 -6.56 -12.87
N ASP A 87 7.27 -6.36 -12.11
CA ASP A 87 7.46 -6.92 -10.76
C ASP A 87 8.17 -5.90 -9.84
N SER A 88 7.80 -4.64 -9.98
CA SER A 88 8.46 -3.55 -9.27
C SER A 88 7.97 -3.40 -7.84
N TYR A 89 8.89 -3.26 -6.91
CA TYR A 89 8.59 -2.81 -5.56
C TYR A 89 8.32 -1.31 -5.49
N TYR A 90 8.88 -0.53 -6.42
CA TYR A 90 8.74 0.92 -6.43
C TYR A 90 7.44 1.38 -7.07
N TYR A 91 7.12 0.89 -8.28
CA TYR A 91 5.91 1.26 -9.01
C TYR A 91 4.70 0.39 -8.63
N LEU A 92 3.50 0.84 -8.99
CA LEU A 92 2.32 -0.01 -8.94
C LEU A 92 2.46 -1.15 -9.95
N SER A 93 2.10 -2.35 -9.53
CA SER A 93 1.90 -3.47 -10.45
C SER A 93 0.68 -3.23 -11.35
N VAL A 94 0.61 -3.94 -12.47
CA VAL A 94 -0.55 -3.85 -13.38
C VAL A 94 -1.88 -4.15 -12.67
N PRO A 95 -2.00 -5.17 -11.81
CA PRO A 95 -3.23 -5.40 -11.05
C PRO A 95 -3.56 -4.27 -10.06
N GLU A 96 -2.56 -3.72 -9.35
CA GLU A 96 -2.77 -2.58 -8.45
C GLU A 96 -3.24 -1.33 -9.21
N GLN A 97 -2.68 -1.04 -10.40
CA GLN A 97 -3.13 0.07 -11.22
C GLN A 97 -4.60 -0.10 -11.64
N LYS A 98 -5.01 -1.30 -12.03
CA LYS A 98 -6.42 -1.58 -12.34
C LYS A 98 -7.33 -1.35 -11.15
N MET A 99 -6.93 -1.79 -9.96
CA MET A 99 -7.68 -1.55 -8.71
C MET A 99 -7.79 -0.06 -8.42
N VAL A 100 -6.69 0.70 -8.51
CA VAL A 100 -6.67 2.16 -8.32
C VAL A 100 -7.60 2.86 -9.31
N ASP A 101 -7.54 2.50 -10.61
CA ASP A 101 -8.39 3.07 -11.65
C ASP A 101 -9.88 2.81 -11.37
N ALA A 102 -10.21 1.59 -10.94
CA ALA A 102 -11.58 1.20 -10.60
C ALA A 102 -12.10 1.98 -9.37
N VAL A 103 -11.27 2.14 -8.34
CA VAL A 103 -11.63 2.92 -7.15
C VAL A 103 -11.79 4.40 -7.50
N CYS A 104 -10.84 4.99 -8.23
CA CYS A 104 -10.91 6.40 -8.62
C CYS A 104 -12.13 6.73 -9.51
N LYS A 105 -12.59 5.76 -10.29
CA LYS A 105 -13.79 5.91 -11.13
C LYS A 105 -15.09 5.93 -10.32
N ASN A 106 -15.15 5.18 -9.23
CA ASN A 106 -16.41 4.88 -8.53
C ASN A 106 -16.58 5.62 -7.19
N PHE A 107 -15.50 6.10 -6.57
CA PHE A 107 -15.56 6.76 -5.27
C PHE A 107 -15.19 8.24 -5.37
N LYS A 108 -15.70 9.05 -4.42
CA LYS A 108 -15.49 10.51 -4.41
C LYS A 108 -14.39 10.95 -3.47
N HIS A 109 -14.21 10.24 -2.35
CA HIS A 109 -13.27 10.57 -1.29
C HIS A 109 -12.31 9.39 -1.11
N ILE A 110 -11.09 9.54 -1.57
CA ILE A 110 -10.11 8.45 -1.58
C ILE A 110 -8.92 8.83 -0.71
N THR A 111 -8.60 7.95 0.22
CA THR A 111 -7.40 8.02 1.06
C THR A 111 -6.49 6.86 0.73
N VAL A 112 -5.20 7.15 0.52
CA VAL A 112 -4.17 6.14 0.26
C VAL A 112 -3.38 5.88 1.53
N LEU A 113 -3.17 4.61 1.85
CA LEU A 113 -2.29 4.15 2.91
C LEU A 113 -1.13 3.36 2.32
N LEU A 114 0.08 3.76 2.65
CA LEU A 114 1.31 3.10 2.21
C LEU A 114 1.91 2.30 3.36
N ASN A 115 1.72 0.99 3.32
CA ASN A 115 2.28 0.03 4.27
C ASN A 115 3.56 -0.56 3.69
N THR A 116 4.64 0.20 3.75
CA THR A 116 5.90 -0.13 3.09
C THR A 116 7.07 0.05 4.06
N GLY A 117 8.14 -0.69 3.86
CA GLY A 117 9.41 -0.49 4.60
C GLY A 117 10.40 0.41 3.86
N SER A 118 10.07 0.83 2.65
CA SER A 118 10.89 1.67 1.77
C SER A 118 10.05 2.75 1.10
N ILE A 119 10.72 3.67 0.41
CA ILE A 119 10.04 4.62 -0.48
C ILE A 119 9.45 3.87 -1.68
N VAL A 120 8.34 4.40 -2.19
CA VAL A 120 7.63 3.90 -3.37
C VAL A 120 7.25 5.07 -4.26
N ASP A 121 6.87 4.79 -5.49
CA ASP A 121 6.34 5.82 -6.38
C ASP A 121 5.11 6.49 -5.75
N THR A 122 5.11 7.80 -5.75
CA THR A 122 4.03 8.64 -5.22
C THR A 122 3.35 9.47 -6.29
N ALA A 123 3.87 9.48 -7.52
CA ALA A 123 3.35 10.29 -8.62
C ALA A 123 1.92 9.90 -8.98
N TRP A 124 1.58 8.62 -8.94
CA TRP A 124 0.25 8.11 -9.30
C TRP A 124 -0.89 8.67 -8.43
N PHE A 125 -0.63 9.02 -7.17
CA PHE A 125 -1.64 9.67 -6.33
C PHE A 125 -1.44 11.17 -6.21
N ALA A 126 -0.21 11.67 -6.28
CA ALA A 126 0.07 13.10 -6.21
C ALA A 126 -0.57 13.88 -7.39
N ASP A 127 -0.57 13.27 -8.58
CA ASP A 127 -1.12 13.85 -9.79
C ASP A 127 -2.61 13.51 -10.03
N ASN A 128 -3.22 12.71 -9.14
CA ASN A 128 -4.59 12.26 -9.27
C ASN A 128 -5.55 13.09 -8.40
N ALA A 129 -6.31 13.98 -9.04
CA ALA A 129 -7.26 14.86 -8.36
C ALA A 129 -8.41 14.13 -7.62
N GLY A 130 -8.63 12.84 -7.88
CA GLY A 130 -9.61 12.01 -7.18
C GLY A 130 -9.11 11.49 -5.83
N ILE A 131 -7.81 11.58 -5.55
CA ILE A 131 -7.20 11.12 -4.30
C ILE A 131 -6.95 12.34 -3.40
N GLU A 132 -7.66 12.40 -2.28
CA GLU A 132 -7.66 13.57 -1.39
C GLU A 132 -6.51 13.57 -0.38
N SER A 133 -6.04 12.38 0.01
CA SER A 133 -4.98 12.24 1.01
C SER A 133 -4.19 10.94 0.85
N ALA A 134 -2.93 10.99 1.27
CA ALA A 134 -2.08 9.83 1.35
C ALA A 134 -1.26 9.85 2.64
N MET A 135 -1.02 8.68 3.22
CA MET A 135 -0.28 8.53 4.47
C MET A 135 0.65 7.32 4.41
N PHE A 136 1.92 7.53 4.72
CA PHE A 136 2.84 6.43 5.01
C PHE A 136 2.55 5.93 6.42
N ILE A 137 2.04 4.70 6.52
CA ILE A 137 1.81 4.03 7.82
C ILE A 137 2.96 3.10 8.18
N TRP A 138 3.91 2.94 7.25
CA TRP A 138 5.07 2.07 7.39
C TRP A 138 4.68 0.65 7.82
N GLN A 139 5.61 -0.04 8.48
CA GLN A 139 5.38 -1.38 9.05
C GLN A 139 5.01 -1.23 10.54
N GLY A 140 3.74 -1.03 10.82
CA GLY A 140 3.22 -0.64 12.12
C GLY A 140 3.25 -1.71 13.23
N GLY A 141 3.73 -2.93 12.94
CA GLY A 141 3.77 -4.03 13.91
C GLY A 141 2.38 -4.59 14.25
N MET A 142 2.25 -5.23 15.41
CA MET A 142 1.04 -5.97 15.81
C MET A 142 -0.22 -5.09 15.90
N GLU A 143 -0.08 -3.85 16.33
CA GLU A 143 -1.18 -2.88 16.51
C GLU A 143 -1.24 -1.82 15.41
N GLY A 144 -0.52 -2.02 14.30
CA GLY A 144 -0.42 -1.04 13.21
C GLY A 144 -1.76 -0.65 12.61
N GLY A 145 -2.68 -1.62 12.45
CA GLY A 145 -4.03 -1.36 11.95
C GLY A 145 -4.86 -0.52 12.92
N CYS A 146 -4.76 -0.75 14.22
CA CYS A 146 -5.45 0.06 15.22
C CYS A 146 -4.93 1.50 15.22
N ALA A 147 -3.61 1.69 15.16
CA ALA A 147 -3.00 3.01 15.09
C ALA A 147 -3.39 3.77 13.81
N ALA A 148 -3.41 3.09 12.66
CA ALA A 148 -3.90 3.67 11.41
C ALA A 148 -5.39 4.07 11.51
N ALA A 149 -6.23 3.24 12.12
CA ALA A 149 -7.64 3.53 12.34
C ALA A 149 -7.86 4.75 13.26
N ASP A 150 -7.02 4.94 14.29
CA ASP A 150 -7.07 6.13 15.18
C ASP A 150 -6.82 7.42 14.39
N VAL A 151 -5.86 7.39 13.47
CA VAL A 151 -5.57 8.53 12.58
C VAL A 151 -6.69 8.75 11.58
N LEU A 152 -7.15 7.70 10.89
CA LEU A 152 -8.22 7.78 9.88
C LEU A 152 -9.54 8.31 10.47
N THR A 153 -9.83 8.01 11.74
CA THR A 153 -11.03 8.50 12.43
C THR A 153 -10.85 9.84 13.14
N GLY A 154 -9.66 10.44 13.03
CA GLY A 154 -9.33 11.73 13.65
C GLY A 154 -9.18 11.68 15.18
N GLU A 155 -9.07 10.49 15.77
CA GLU A 155 -8.81 10.35 17.22
C GLU A 155 -7.37 10.75 17.57
N VAL A 156 -6.46 10.54 16.63
CA VAL A 156 -5.05 10.94 16.75
C VAL A 156 -4.63 11.73 15.52
N CYS A 157 -3.94 12.85 15.73
CA CYS A 157 -3.32 13.60 14.64
C CYS A 157 -1.93 13.02 14.34
N PRO A 158 -1.61 12.65 13.10
CA PRO A 158 -0.28 12.14 12.75
C PRO A 158 0.77 13.24 12.95
N SER A 159 1.84 12.91 13.68
CA SER A 159 2.93 13.85 13.99
C SER A 159 4.24 13.50 13.27
N GLY A 160 4.30 12.33 12.64
CA GLY A 160 5.45 11.87 11.88
C GLY A 160 5.78 12.78 10.70
N LYS A 161 7.06 12.82 10.34
CA LYS A 161 7.57 13.49 9.14
C LYS A 161 8.26 12.44 8.30
N LEU A 162 8.23 12.61 6.97
CA LEU A 162 9.01 11.78 6.07
C LEU A 162 10.50 12.06 6.32
N ALA A 163 11.28 10.98 6.39
CA ALA A 163 12.74 11.07 6.50
C ALA A 163 13.39 11.33 5.12
N ASP A 164 12.66 10.95 4.06
CA ASP A 164 13.13 11.00 2.68
C ASP A 164 12.27 11.94 1.84
N THR A 165 12.80 12.35 0.69
CA THR A 165 12.06 13.10 -0.31
C THR A 165 11.48 12.12 -1.33
N CYS A 166 10.17 12.16 -1.52
CA CYS A 166 9.53 11.45 -2.63
C CYS A 166 9.69 12.26 -3.90
N VAL A 167 10.23 11.66 -4.93
CA VAL A 167 10.48 12.29 -6.24
C VAL A 167 9.39 11.93 -7.24
N SER A 168 9.28 12.69 -8.33
CA SER A 168 8.30 12.44 -9.39
C SER A 168 8.73 11.30 -10.33
N SER A 169 10.02 11.02 -10.42
CA SER A 169 10.58 9.91 -11.19
C SER A 169 11.76 9.30 -10.43
N LEU A 170 11.93 7.98 -10.54
CA LEU A 170 13.07 7.30 -9.96
C LEU A 170 14.41 7.89 -10.46
N ASP A 171 14.43 8.40 -11.69
CA ASP A 171 15.60 9.05 -12.29
C ASP A 171 15.98 10.39 -11.62
N ASP A 172 15.08 10.99 -10.83
CA ASP A 172 15.36 12.21 -10.07
C ASP A 172 16.21 11.95 -8.83
N TYR A 173 16.34 10.68 -8.39
CA TYR A 173 17.33 10.33 -7.37
C TYR A 173 18.71 10.25 -7.98
N ILE A 174 19.61 11.12 -7.55
CA ILE A 174 21.00 11.15 -8.03
C ILE A 174 21.70 9.79 -7.85
N SER A 175 21.42 9.10 -6.76
CA SER A 175 21.95 7.78 -6.46
C SER A 175 21.55 6.70 -7.47
N THR A 176 20.43 6.85 -8.16
CA THR A 176 19.95 5.87 -9.16
C THR A 176 20.90 5.78 -10.33
N ALA A 177 21.41 6.93 -10.82
CA ALA A 177 22.34 6.96 -11.93
C ALA A 177 23.74 6.39 -11.57
N GLY A 178 24.05 6.36 -10.29
CA GLY A 178 25.33 5.90 -9.76
C GLY A 178 25.32 4.51 -9.14
N PHE A 179 24.19 3.85 -9.11
CA PHE A 179 24.05 2.54 -8.51
C PHE A 179 24.21 1.43 -9.54
N TYR A 180 25.26 0.63 -9.38
CA TYR A 180 25.51 -0.54 -10.21
C TYR A 180 25.52 -1.79 -9.35
N GLU A 181 24.74 -2.79 -9.74
CA GLU A 181 24.85 -4.13 -9.24
C GLU A 181 25.87 -4.88 -10.13
N SER A 182 26.92 -5.41 -9.54
CA SER A 182 27.85 -6.32 -10.19
C SER A 182 27.76 -7.68 -9.52
N ASP A 183 28.29 -8.72 -10.16
CA ASP A 183 28.26 -10.10 -9.65
C ASP A 183 28.86 -10.24 -8.23
N ASP A 184 29.70 -9.31 -7.81
CA ASP A 184 30.45 -9.40 -6.56
C ASP A 184 30.20 -8.26 -5.57
N TYR A 185 29.71 -7.10 -6.00
CA TYR A 185 29.49 -5.94 -5.12
C TYR A 185 28.67 -4.83 -5.78
N VAL A 186 28.12 -3.95 -4.95
CA VAL A 186 27.46 -2.72 -5.38
C VAL A 186 28.50 -1.60 -5.47
N GLN A 187 28.54 -0.92 -6.59
CA GLN A 187 29.45 0.21 -6.82
C GLN A 187 28.64 1.49 -7.05
N TYR A 188 29.01 2.55 -6.34
CA TYR A 188 28.46 3.88 -6.55
C TYR A 188 29.37 4.69 -7.49
N VAL A 189 28.77 5.54 -8.31
CA VAL A 189 29.54 6.49 -9.12
C VAL A 189 30.15 7.53 -8.20
N ASP A 190 31.40 7.91 -8.49
CA ASP A 190 32.04 9.05 -7.84
C ASP A 190 31.19 10.32 -8.06
N ASP A 191 31.11 11.20 -7.09
CA ASP A 191 30.37 12.48 -7.10
C ASP A 191 28.89 12.45 -6.69
N VAL A 192 28.42 11.42 -6.02
CA VAL A 192 27.06 11.39 -5.41
C VAL A 192 27.01 12.14 -4.06
N PHE A 193 28.14 12.69 -3.57
CA PHE A 193 28.24 13.42 -2.29
C PHE A 193 28.69 14.85 -2.45
#